data_5f6d5feebb8800bd2ce3277848d83d9e
#
_entry.id   5f6d5feebb8800bd2ce3277848d83d9e
#
_cell.length_a   1.000
_cell.length_b   1.000
_cell.length_c   1.000
_cell.angle_alpha   90.00
_cell.angle_beta   90.00
_cell.angle_gamma   90.00
#
_symmetry.space_group_name_H-M   'P 1'
#
loop_
_entity.id
_entity.type
_entity.pdbx_description
1 polymer ?
#
loop_
_entity_poly.entity_id
_entity_poly.type
_entity_poly.pdbx_seq_one_letter_code
_entity_poly.pdbx_strand_id
1 'polypeptide(L)'
;MDRRDFLTGAAVAATAWAAKDVAFPTEASAQVVPGQVLVPSIWSRHVQWVKTAAQTDSDPFGTGVAVGQAILAGGYTAVDLTVRDGGHVRPALVATNLPLMLNGIRSTGAICTMIGTNFGPPSDPTNTAWIADQFVHEILSVAGANGITKYRYNNAGNTVPSFPANTYGAQMTALLDGVRINHRRLAAINALYGGMQGVAHTHGGNIGTMVEPYTYSMQGIDPKLIGINFAMDHVAPAAPGGWPILLRRAMPYIGNLCVEDLVATVNATTGALSISNIQPPGATGLGGGVVNWATFYSTVRLGGYSGFSESQLEYSIIGGTGTSVSLNNADYADGANFTSGRLTPAIMIAEFKKNSDFIRARALAGGWTAAQIL
;
A
#
# COMPACT_ATOMS: atom_id res chain seq x y z
N MET A 1 29.96 21.87 -23.05
CA MET A 1 28.51 21.54 -23.18
C MET A 1 27.77 22.72 -22.63
N ASP A 2 27.08 23.45 -23.49
CA ASP A 2 26.36 24.66 -23.11
C ASP A 2 25.10 24.26 -22.30
N ARG A 3 24.69 25.10 -21.36
CA ARG A 3 23.51 24.91 -20.52
C ARG A 3 22.22 24.73 -21.35
N ARG A 4 22.19 25.32 -22.56
CA ARG A 4 21.11 25.16 -23.54
C ARG A 4 21.07 23.76 -24.13
N ASP A 5 22.22 23.16 -24.42
CA ASP A 5 22.31 21.81 -25.00
C ASP A 5 21.87 20.73 -23.98
N PHE A 6 22.14 20.95 -22.69
CA PHE A 6 21.68 20.08 -21.61
C PHE A 6 20.16 20.15 -21.44
N LEU A 7 19.56 21.35 -21.49
CA LEU A 7 18.12 21.53 -21.34
C LEU A 7 17.34 21.02 -22.56
N THR A 8 17.89 21.15 -23.76
CA THR A 8 17.29 20.60 -24.98
C THR A 8 17.37 19.07 -24.97
N GLY A 9 18.46 18.50 -24.50
CA GLY A 9 18.61 17.06 -24.29
C GLY A 9 17.64 16.49 -23.24
N ALA A 10 17.42 17.21 -22.17
CA ALA A 10 16.47 16.82 -21.12
C ALA A 10 15.00 16.89 -21.56
N ALA A 11 14.62 17.91 -22.34
CA ALA A 11 13.27 18.03 -22.89
C ALA A 11 12.99 16.96 -23.96
N VAL A 12 13.98 16.62 -24.80
CA VAL A 12 13.88 15.52 -25.78
C VAL A 12 13.84 14.17 -25.05
N ALA A 13 14.55 14.01 -23.94
CA ALA A 13 14.47 12.80 -23.13
C ALA A 13 13.09 12.64 -22.47
N ALA A 14 12.48 13.71 -21.99
CA ALA A 14 11.15 13.65 -21.38
C ALA A 14 10.04 13.29 -22.40
N THR A 15 10.14 13.80 -23.64
CA THR A 15 9.19 13.45 -24.72
C THR A 15 9.48 12.08 -25.34
N ALA A 16 10.75 11.63 -25.36
CA ALA A 16 11.11 10.30 -25.81
C ALA A 16 10.75 9.20 -24.79
N TRP A 17 10.57 9.55 -23.52
CA TRP A 17 10.15 8.63 -22.48
C TRP A 17 8.66 8.25 -22.55
N ALA A 18 7.82 9.16 -23.03
CA ALA A 18 6.41 8.90 -23.25
C ALA A 18 6.11 7.95 -24.41
N ALA A 19 7.10 7.63 -25.27
CA ALA A 19 6.85 6.98 -26.55
C ALA A 19 7.72 5.74 -26.85
N LYS A 20 8.50 5.23 -25.90
CA LYS A 20 9.21 3.96 -26.12
C LYS A 20 8.65 2.87 -25.22
N ASP A 21 7.73 2.08 -25.78
CA ASP A 21 7.63 0.67 -25.41
C ASP A 21 9.04 0.07 -25.53
N VAL A 22 9.72 -0.05 -24.39
CA VAL A 22 10.88 -0.94 -24.33
C VAL A 22 10.26 -2.32 -24.51
N ALA A 23 10.33 -2.83 -25.74
CA ALA A 23 9.99 -4.20 -26.03
C ALA A 23 10.92 -5.08 -25.19
N PHE A 24 10.45 -5.46 -24.02
CA PHE A 24 11.06 -6.58 -23.31
C PHE A 24 10.88 -7.81 -24.20
N PRO A 25 11.87 -8.71 -24.26
CA PRO A 25 11.77 -9.88 -25.10
C PRO A 25 10.43 -10.56 -24.85
N THR A 26 9.69 -10.74 -25.93
CA THR A 26 8.42 -11.46 -25.94
C THR A 26 8.69 -12.86 -25.40
N GLU A 27 8.32 -13.06 -24.19
CA GLU A 27 7.86 -14.23 -23.50
C GLU A 27 8.32 -15.61 -24.02
N ALA A 28 9.27 -16.18 -23.30
CA ALA A 28 9.12 -17.60 -22.98
C ALA A 28 7.78 -17.70 -22.23
N SER A 29 6.86 -18.55 -22.69
CA SER A 29 5.56 -18.78 -22.08
C SER A 29 5.72 -19.04 -20.58
N ALA A 30 5.51 -17.99 -19.77
CA ALA A 30 5.65 -18.11 -18.35
C ALA A 30 4.56 -19.03 -17.87
N GLN A 31 4.93 -20.15 -17.27
CA GLN A 31 4.01 -21.08 -16.66
C GLN A 31 3.16 -20.31 -15.64
N VAL A 32 1.85 -20.29 -15.85
CA VAL A 32 0.90 -19.82 -14.85
C VAL A 32 1.07 -20.71 -13.63
N VAL A 33 1.44 -20.12 -12.49
CA VAL A 33 1.52 -20.87 -11.23
C VAL A 33 0.09 -21.29 -10.86
N PRO A 34 -0.21 -22.59 -10.76
CA PRO A 34 -1.54 -23.03 -10.39
C PRO A 34 -1.99 -22.46 -9.05
N GLY A 35 -3.22 -21.93 -8.99
CA GLY A 35 -3.78 -21.35 -7.77
C GLY A 35 -3.34 -19.91 -7.46
N GLN A 36 -2.57 -19.27 -8.35
CA GLN A 36 -2.23 -17.86 -8.20
C GLN A 36 -3.46 -16.97 -8.38
N VAL A 37 -3.70 -16.09 -7.43
CA VAL A 37 -4.84 -15.16 -7.43
C VAL A 37 -4.39 -13.72 -7.14
N LEU A 38 -5.04 -12.77 -7.80
CA LEU A 38 -4.98 -11.34 -7.52
C LEU A 38 -6.31 -10.89 -6.94
N VAL A 39 -6.28 -10.24 -5.80
CA VAL A 39 -7.48 -9.82 -5.08
C VAL A 39 -7.52 -8.29 -5.03
N PRO A 40 -8.36 -7.63 -5.85
CA PRO A 40 -8.57 -6.20 -5.73
C PRO A 40 -9.10 -5.86 -4.35
N SER A 41 -8.39 -5.00 -3.64
CA SER A 41 -8.70 -4.62 -2.27
C SER A 41 -8.56 -3.12 -2.05
N ILE A 42 -9.04 -2.64 -0.94
CA ILE A 42 -8.95 -1.24 -0.53
C ILE A 42 -8.52 -1.12 0.92
N TRP A 43 -7.74 -0.10 1.23
CA TRP A 43 -7.43 0.25 2.60
C TRP A 43 -8.67 0.83 3.30
N SER A 44 -9.07 0.24 4.42
CA SER A 44 -10.34 0.58 5.08
C SER A 44 -10.39 2.02 5.63
N ARG A 45 -9.26 2.72 5.75
CA ARG A 45 -9.26 4.15 6.07
C ARG A 45 -10.19 4.94 5.14
N HIS A 46 -10.26 4.55 3.87
CA HIS A 46 -11.11 5.19 2.88
C HIS A 46 -12.59 4.77 2.96
N VAL A 47 -12.94 3.93 3.94
CA VAL A 47 -14.30 3.42 4.17
C VAL A 47 -14.87 3.88 5.52
N GLN A 48 -14.18 4.73 6.26
CA GLN A 48 -14.62 5.20 7.60
C GLN A 48 -15.96 5.96 7.57
N TRP A 49 -16.30 6.58 6.44
CA TRP A 49 -17.56 7.29 6.23
C TRP A 49 -18.84 6.43 6.36
N VAL A 50 -18.75 5.13 6.39
CA VAL A 50 -19.93 4.24 6.49
C VAL A 50 -20.66 4.34 7.82
N LYS A 51 -19.97 4.78 8.87
CA LYS A 51 -20.50 4.97 10.24
C LYS A 51 -19.86 6.20 10.89
N THR A 52 -20.48 6.71 11.94
CA THR A 52 -19.83 7.69 12.81
C THR A 52 -18.74 7.00 13.67
N ALA A 53 -17.81 7.78 14.21
CA ALA A 53 -16.78 7.24 15.10
C ALA A 53 -17.38 6.53 16.32
N ALA A 54 -18.41 7.12 16.93
CA ALA A 54 -19.11 6.53 18.08
C ALA A 54 -19.84 5.22 17.71
N GLN A 55 -20.44 5.14 16.53
CA GLN A 55 -21.11 3.91 16.07
C GLN A 55 -20.09 2.82 15.78
N THR A 56 -18.93 3.17 15.25
CA THR A 56 -17.85 2.20 14.95
C THR A 56 -17.36 1.51 16.23
N ASP A 57 -17.26 2.24 17.33
CA ASP A 57 -16.86 1.65 18.62
C ASP A 57 -17.98 0.86 19.30
N SER A 58 -19.23 1.33 19.22
CA SER A 58 -20.37 0.75 19.94
C SER A 58 -21.08 -0.38 19.20
N ASP A 59 -20.96 -0.42 17.85
CA ASP A 59 -21.56 -1.44 16.98
C ASP A 59 -20.51 -1.94 15.95
N PRO A 60 -19.46 -2.65 16.39
CA PRO A 60 -18.42 -3.10 15.50
C PRO A 60 -18.91 -4.14 14.47
N PHE A 61 -19.88 -4.98 14.80
CA PHE A 61 -20.46 -5.92 13.84
C PHE A 61 -21.23 -5.19 12.73
N GLY A 62 -22.15 -4.28 13.09
CA GLY A 62 -22.91 -3.50 12.09
C GLY A 62 -22.00 -2.58 11.26
N THR A 63 -20.93 -2.06 11.84
CA THR A 63 -19.91 -1.32 11.08
C THR A 63 -19.18 -2.24 10.10
N GLY A 64 -18.81 -3.45 10.50
CA GLY A 64 -18.21 -4.44 9.61
C GLY A 64 -19.11 -4.79 8.44
N VAL A 65 -20.42 -4.97 8.67
CA VAL A 65 -21.41 -5.18 7.59
C VAL A 65 -21.43 -3.98 6.63
N ALA A 66 -21.48 -2.75 7.15
CA ALA A 66 -21.49 -1.55 6.32
C ALA A 66 -20.19 -1.40 5.48
N VAL A 67 -19.03 -1.69 6.07
CA VAL A 67 -17.74 -1.73 5.35
C VAL A 67 -17.78 -2.76 4.23
N GLY A 68 -18.18 -4.00 4.52
CA GLY A 68 -18.27 -5.07 3.52
C GLY A 68 -19.20 -4.72 2.37
N GLN A 69 -20.38 -4.18 2.66
CA GLN A 69 -21.34 -3.73 1.64
C GLN A 69 -20.79 -2.61 0.76
N ALA A 70 -20.12 -1.62 1.37
CA ALA A 70 -19.57 -0.48 0.64
C ALA A 70 -18.44 -0.90 -0.32
N ILE A 71 -17.52 -1.76 0.11
CA ILE A 71 -16.43 -2.22 -0.76
C ILE A 71 -16.95 -3.09 -1.91
N LEU A 72 -17.89 -3.98 -1.64
CA LEU A 72 -18.53 -4.81 -2.68
C LEU A 72 -19.28 -3.95 -3.70
N ALA A 73 -20.02 -2.94 -3.25
CA ALA A 73 -20.69 -1.97 -4.14
C ALA A 73 -19.68 -1.19 -5.01
N GLY A 74 -18.47 -0.96 -4.50
CA GLY A 74 -17.36 -0.34 -5.22
C GLY A 74 -16.55 -1.32 -6.09
N GLY A 75 -16.97 -2.60 -6.20
CA GLY A 75 -16.30 -3.60 -7.04
C GLY A 75 -15.04 -4.23 -6.43
N TYR A 76 -14.71 -3.94 -5.19
CA TYR A 76 -13.66 -4.66 -4.46
C TYR A 76 -14.21 -5.93 -3.84
N THR A 77 -13.33 -6.92 -3.65
CA THR A 77 -13.69 -8.18 -2.98
C THR A 77 -13.06 -8.29 -1.60
N ALA A 78 -12.08 -7.45 -1.29
CA ALA A 78 -11.34 -7.50 -0.04
C ALA A 78 -11.05 -6.12 0.55
N VAL A 79 -10.72 -6.12 1.84
CA VAL A 79 -10.32 -4.92 2.59
C VAL A 79 -9.16 -5.20 3.52
N ASP A 80 -8.21 -4.24 3.62
CA ASP A 80 -7.21 -4.13 4.69
C ASP A 80 -7.81 -3.30 5.83
N LEU A 81 -8.12 -3.94 6.95
CA LEU A 81 -8.82 -3.30 8.06
C LEU A 81 -7.85 -2.52 8.98
N THR A 82 -8.10 -1.23 9.20
CA THR A 82 -7.26 -0.42 10.08
C THR A 82 -7.49 -0.74 11.56
N VAL A 83 -6.41 -1.20 12.23
CA VAL A 83 -6.35 -1.50 13.67
C VAL A 83 -5.32 -0.57 14.32
N ARG A 84 -5.78 0.63 14.66
CA ARG A 84 -4.95 1.71 15.22
C ARG A 84 -5.82 2.80 15.81
N ASP A 85 -5.21 3.75 16.52
CA ASP A 85 -5.92 4.95 16.95
C ASP A 85 -6.44 5.74 15.73
N GLY A 86 -7.70 6.16 15.81
CA GLY A 86 -8.41 6.77 14.68
C GLY A 86 -8.73 5.82 13.53
N GLY A 87 -8.48 4.51 13.67
CA GLY A 87 -8.89 3.46 12.73
C GLY A 87 -10.26 2.88 13.05
N HIS A 88 -10.64 1.82 12.33
CA HIS A 88 -11.89 1.11 12.57
C HIS A 88 -11.90 0.34 13.90
N VAL A 89 -10.74 -0.15 14.32
CA VAL A 89 -10.58 -0.81 15.62
C VAL A 89 -9.43 -0.14 16.36
N ARG A 90 -9.73 0.43 17.52
CA ARG A 90 -8.70 0.98 18.40
C ARG A 90 -7.95 -0.15 19.13
N PRO A 91 -6.62 -0.07 19.34
CA PRO A 91 -5.86 -1.09 20.05
C PRO A 91 -6.48 -1.50 21.39
N ALA A 92 -6.94 -0.53 22.18
CA ALA A 92 -7.59 -0.79 23.47
C ALA A 92 -8.91 -1.58 23.39
N LEU A 93 -9.50 -1.72 22.22
CA LEU A 93 -10.75 -2.45 21.97
C LEU A 93 -10.53 -3.68 21.08
N VAL A 94 -9.30 -4.04 20.79
CA VAL A 94 -9.01 -5.09 19.81
C VAL A 94 -9.60 -6.43 20.21
N ALA A 95 -9.52 -6.80 21.48
CA ALA A 95 -10.03 -8.08 21.98
C ALA A 95 -11.54 -8.26 21.75
N THR A 96 -12.30 -7.19 21.84
CA THR A 96 -13.77 -7.21 21.72
C THR A 96 -14.25 -6.84 20.33
N ASN A 97 -13.68 -5.79 19.74
CA ASN A 97 -14.22 -5.19 18.51
C ASN A 97 -13.68 -5.84 17.25
N LEU A 98 -12.42 -6.29 17.23
CA LEU A 98 -11.84 -6.90 16.01
C LEU A 98 -12.60 -8.16 15.57
N PRO A 99 -12.89 -9.15 16.45
CA PRO A 99 -13.65 -10.33 16.04
C PRO A 99 -15.04 -9.99 15.49
N LEU A 100 -15.76 -9.07 16.13
CA LEU A 100 -17.09 -8.64 15.69
C LEU A 100 -17.05 -7.93 14.35
N MET A 101 -16.10 -7.02 14.16
CA MET A 101 -15.90 -6.29 12.90
C MET A 101 -15.58 -7.25 11.75
N LEU A 102 -14.66 -8.20 11.96
CA LEU A 102 -14.30 -9.21 10.97
C LEU A 102 -15.49 -10.09 10.59
N ASN A 103 -16.29 -10.52 11.58
CA ASN A 103 -17.49 -11.30 11.35
C ASN A 103 -18.54 -10.51 10.55
N GLY A 104 -18.70 -9.21 10.85
CA GLY A 104 -19.56 -8.31 10.09
C GLY A 104 -19.14 -8.20 8.62
N ILE A 105 -17.85 -7.93 8.35
CA ILE A 105 -17.31 -7.85 6.99
C ILE A 105 -17.55 -9.18 6.24
N ARG A 106 -17.17 -10.30 6.83
CA ARG A 106 -17.26 -11.62 6.21
C ARG A 106 -18.69 -12.09 5.98
N SER A 107 -19.65 -11.65 6.81
CA SER A 107 -21.06 -11.96 6.62
C SER A 107 -21.65 -11.41 5.31
N THR A 108 -21.00 -10.41 4.71
CA THR A 108 -21.36 -9.84 3.40
C THR A 108 -20.76 -10.61 2.22
N GLY A 109 -19.85 -11.55 2.47
CA GLY A 109 -19.06 -12.23 1.45
C GLY A 109 -17.72 -11.54 1.13
N ALA A 110 -17.41 -10.39 1.76
CA ALA A 110 -16.14 -9.72 1.57
C ALA A 110 -15.00 -10.43 2.32
N ILE A 111 -13.79 -10.35 1.75
CA ILE A 111 -12.57 -10.95 2.31
C ILE A 111 -11.88 -9.93 3.21
N CYS A 112 -11.50 -10.34 4.44
CA CYS A 112 -10.62 -9.58 5.29
C CYS A 112 -9.63 -10.54 5.96
N THR A 113 -8.41 -10.58 5.44
CA THR A 113 -7.30 -11.43 5.94
C THR A 113 -6.04 -10.61 6.24
N MET A 114 -6.13 -9.27 6.13
CA MET A 114 -5.07 -8.33 6.41
C MET A 114 -5.58 -7.19 7.30
N ILE A 115 -4.71 -6.69 8.17
CA ILE A 115 -4.95 -5.50 8.98
C ILE A 115 -3.81 -4.49 8.83
N GLY A 116 -4.16 -3.21 8.86
CA GLY A 116 -3.20 -2.10 8.88
C GLY A 116 -3.01 -1.57 10.29
N THR A 117 -1.79 -1.67 10.85
CA THR A 117 -1.46 -1.20 12.19
C THR A 117 -0.52 0.01 12.17
N ASN A 118 -0.33 0.64 13.33
CA ASN A 118 0.66 1.71 13.52
C ASN A 118 1.87 1.29 14.36
N PHE A 119 1.88 0.08 14.90
CA PHE A 119 3.09 -0.37 15.57
C PHE A 119 4.16 -0.77 14.55
N GLY A 120 5.43 -0.74 14.97
CA GLY A 120 6.53 -1.22 14.16
C GLY A 120 7.83 -1.20 14.95
N PRO A 121 8.77 -2.07 14.59
CA PRO A 121 10.07 -2.09 15.24
C PRO A 121 10.82 -0.80 14.92
N PRO A 122 11.50 -0.20 15.91
CA PRO A 122 12.40 0.92 15.66
C PRO A 122 13.63 0.49 14.86
N SER A 123 14.37 1.45 14.31
CA SER A 123 15.67 1.16 13.68
C SER A 123 16.77 0.87 14.70
N ASP A 124 16.67 1.44 15.90
CA ASP A 124 17.62 1.21 16.99
C ASP A 124 17.41 -0.18 17.61
N PRO A 125 18.39 -1.11 17.51
CA PRO A 125 18.27 -2.45 18.07
C PRO A 125 18.39 -2.48 19.59
N THR A 126 18.81 -1.41 20.26
CA THR A 126 18.85 -1.31 21.72
C THR A 126 17.48 -0.98 22.31
N ASN A 127 16.60 -0.38 21.53
CA ASN A 127 15.22 -0.15 21.91
C ASN A 127 14.43 -1.47 21.77
N THR A 128 14.20 -2.15 22.89
CA THR A 128 13.49 -3.43 22.96
C THR A 128 12.13 -3.35 23.63
N ALA A 129 11.71 -2.17 24.08
CA ALA A 129 10.44 -2.00 24.81
C ALA A 129 9.23 -2.49 23.99
N TRP A 130 9.23 -2.27 22.67
CA TRP A 130 8.17 -2.71 21.77
C TRP A 130 7.98 -4.23 21.71
N ILE A 131 9.02 -5.02 22.05
CA ILE A 131 8.97 -6.50 22.03
C ILE A 131 8.04 -7.04 23.12
N ALA A 132 7.94 -6.32 24.23
CA ALA A 132 7.06 -6.67 25.36
C ALA A 132 5.78 -5.82 25.37
N ASP A 133 5.51 -5.05 24.32
CA ASP A 133 4.34 -4.19 24.25
C ASP A 133 3.07 -5.05 24.22
N GLN A 134 2.25 -4.91 25.24
CA GLN A 134 1.01 -5.65 25.40
C GLN A 134 0.09 -5.48 24.18
N PHE A 135 -0.02 -4.28 23.62
CA PHE A 135 -0.90 -4.04 22.47
C PHE A 135 -0.41 -4.75 21.23
N VAL A 136 0.91 -4.83 21.00
CA VAL A 136 1.48 -5.62 19.88
C VAL A 136 1.05 -7.08 20.01
N HIS A 137 1.27 -7.68 21.16
CA HIS A 137 0.93 -9.08 21.41
C HIS A 137 -0.58 -9.34 21.38
N GLU A 138 -1.39 -8.45 21.93
CA GLU A 138 -2.83 -8.58 21.94
C GLU A 138 -3.41 -8.46 20.51
N ILE A 139 -2.97 -7.46 19.73
CA ILE A 139 -3.40 -7.31 18.33
C ILE A 139 -3.07 -8.56 17.52
N LEU A 140 -1.82 -9.04 17.60
CA LEU A 140 -1.39 -10.20 16.81
C LEU A 140 -2.10 -11.49 17.25
N SER A 141 -2.28 -11.69 18.55
CA SER A 141 -3.00 -12.84 19.10
C SER A 141 -4.44 -12.87 18.63
N VAL A 142 -5.17 -11.77 18.80
CA VAL A 142 -6.59 -11.68 18.41
C VAL A 142 -6.73 -11.77 16.89
N ALA A 143 -5.88 -11.09 16.13
CA ALA A 143 -5.90 -11.12 14.67
C ALA A 143 -5.65 -12.55 14.15
N GLY A 144 -4.61 -13.21 14.62
CA GLY A 144 -4.28 -14.60 14.22
C GLY A 144 -5.40 -15.58 14.56
N ALA A 145 -5.97 -15.50 15.77
CA ALA A 145 -7.11 -16.31 16.19
C ALA A 145 -8.36 -16.10 15.33
N ASN A 146 -8.47 -14.95 14.64
CA ASN A 146 -9.58 -14.62 13.76
C ASN A 146 -9.26 -14.71 12.26
N GLY A 147 -8.19 -15.45 11.90
CA GLY A 147 -7.88 -15.77 10.51
C GLY A 147 -7.24 -14.61 9.73
N ILE A 148 -6.67 -13.63 10.40
CA ILE A 148 -5.79 -12.66 9.77
C ILE A 148 -4.45 -13.33 9.50
N THR A 149 -3.96 -13.22 8.29
CA THR A 149 -2.71 -13.84 7.86
C THR A 149 -1.60 -12.82 7.62
N LYS A 150 -1.97 -11.54 7.50
CA LYS A 150 -1.03 -10.46 7.22
C LYS A 150 -1.37 -9.21 8.01
N TYR A 151 -0.35 -8.42 8.31
CA TYR A 151 -0.57 -7.08 8.83
C TYR A 151 0.50 -6.11 8.32
N ARG A 152 0.06 -4.89 8.01
CA ARG A 152 0.98 -3.81 7.72
C ARG A 152 1.48 -3.23 9.02
N TYR A 153 2.80 -3.09 9.16
CA TYR A 153 3.41 -2.37 10.26
C TYR A 153 4.06 -1.06 9.79
N ASN A 154 4.12 -0.10 10.70
CA ASN A 154 4.71 1.19 10.42
C ASN A 154 6.21 1.16 10.73
N ASN A 155 7.00 1.71 9.81
CA ASN A 155 8.43 1.93 10.02
C ASN A 155 8.73 3.36 10.51
N ALA A 156 7.89 3.92 11.38
CA ALA A 156 8.03 5.30 11.85
C ALA A 156 9.41 5.61 12.45
N GLY A 157 10.11 4.60 12.99
CA GLY A 157 11.48 4.74 13.48
C GLY A 157 12.57 4.63 12.42
N ASN A 158 12.22 4.39 11.17
CA ASN A 158 13.18 4.11 10.10
C ASN A 158 13.45 5.33 9.19
N THR A 159 13.14 6.53 9.65
CA THR A 159 13.55 7.76 8.96
C THR A 159 15.07 7.79 8.85
N VAL A 160 15.59 8.07 7.65
CA VAL A 160 17.03 8.20 7.44
C VAL A 160 17.52 9.46 8.18
N PRO A 161 18.35 9.31 9.20
CA PRO A 161 18.88 10.48 9.90
C PRO A 161 19.89 11.21 9.01
N SER A 162 20.11 12.49 9.33
CA SER A 162 21.20 13.25 8.72
C SER A 162 22.53 12.80 9.33
N PHE A 163 23.41 12.25 8.52
CA PHE A 163 24.74 11.83 8.94
C PHE A 163 25.82 12.79 8.43
N PRO A 164 26.92 13.01 9.19
CA PRO A 164 28.10 13.69 8.67
C PRO A 164 28.65 12.96 7.45
N ALA A 165 29.05 13.70 6.42
CA ALA A 165 29.45 13.12 5.13
C ALA A 165 30.60 12.10 5.22
N ASN A 166 31.53 12.30 6.14
CA ASN A 166 32.68 11.40 6.34
C ASN A 166 32.33 10.07 7.07
N THR A 167 31.16 9.96 7.67
CA THR A 167 30.74 8.78 8.42
C THR A 167 29.48 8.13 7.82
N TYR A 168 28.94 8.71 6.75
CA TYR A 168 27.65 8.33 6.19
C TYR A 168 27.55 6.82 5.91
N GLY A 169 28.54 6.23 5.24
CA GLY A 169 28.50 4.80 4.88
C GLY A 169 28.46 3.88 6.11
N ALA A 170 29.30 4.15 7.11
CA ALA A 170 29.33 3.34 8.33
C ALA A 170 28.04 3.47 9.15
N GLN A 171 27.50 4.68 9.26
CA GLN A 171 26.27 4.95 10.00
C GLN A 171 25.05 4.39 9.29
N MET A 172 25.00 4.43 7.95
CA MET A 172 23.94 3.78 7.19
C MET A 172 23.97 2.26 7.36
N THR A 173 25.16 1.66 7.30
CA THR A 173 25.32 0.22 7.55
C THR A 173 24.83 -0.16 8.94
N ALA A 174 25.23 0.59 9.98
CA ALA A 174 24.79 0.35 11.35
C ALA A 174 23.26 0.48 11.51
N LEU A 175 22.65 1.49 10.84
CA LEU A 175 21.20 1.64 10.81
C LEU A 175 20.50 0.42 10.20
N LEU A 176 20.96 -0.04 9.04
CA LEU A 176 20.37 -1.18 8.33
C LEU A 176 20.56 -2.49 9.10
N ASP A 177 21.71 -2.68 9.77
CA ASP A 177 21.94 -3.82 10.65
C ASP A 177 21.01 -3.79 11.87
N GLY A 178 20.76 -2.61 12.43
CA GLY A 178 19.79 -2.42 13.50
C GLY A 178 18.37 -2.82 13.07
N VAL A 179 17.93 -2.36 11.92
CA VAL A 179 16.64 -2.73 11.31
C VAL A 179 16.57 -4.26 11.09
N ARG A 180 17.66 -4.87 10.60
CA ARG A 180 17.75 -6.31 10.38
C ARG A 180 17.59 -7.11 11.68
N ILE A 181 18.21 -6.68 12.77
CA ILE A 181 18.04 -7.30 14.09
C ILE A 181 16.59 -7.24 14.52
N ASN A 182 15.95 -6.09 14.39
CA ASN A 182 14.56 -5.90 14.78
C ASN A 182 13.56 -6.63 13.86
N HIS A 183 13.82 -6.77 12.57
CA HIS A 183 13.02 -7.63 11.68
C HIS A 183 13.10 -9.11 12.10
N ARG A 184 14.27 -9.61 12.54
CA ARG A 184 14.39 -10.98 13.08
C ARG A 184 13.57 -11.16 14.36
N ARG A 185 13.57 -10.17 15.25
CA ARG A 185 12.74 -10.18 16.47
C ARG A 185 11.25 -10.18 16.12
N LEU A 186 10.84 -9.33 15.19
CA LEU A 186 9.46 -9.31 14.72
C LEU A 186 9.04 -10.62 14.06
N ALA A 187 9.91 -11.23 13.26
CA ALA A 187 9.67 -12.55 12.69
C ALA A 187 9.47 -13.63 13.76
N ALA A 188 10.26 -13.60 14.84
CA ALA A 188 10.08 -14.50 15.97
C ALA A 188 8.73 -14.28 16.69
N ILE A 189 8.30 -13.02 16.87
CA ILE A 189 6.97 -12.70 17.39
C ILE A 189 5.87 -13.22 16.47
N ASN A 190 6.01 -13.01 15.16
CA ASN A 190 5.03 -13.46 14.17
C ASN A 190 4.86 -14.98 14.17
N ALA A 191 5.95 -15.71 14.36
CA ALA A 191 5.92 -17.18 14.48
C ALA A 191 5.10 -17.66 15.69
N LEU A 192 5.08 -16.89 16.80
CA LEU A 192 4.28 -17.21 17.98
C LEU A 192 2.77 -17.12 17.73
N TYR A 193 2.34 -16.28 16.78
CA TYR A 193 0.93 -15.99 16.50
C TYR A 193 0.44 -16.61 15.18
N GLY A 194 0.81 -17.86 14.93
CA GLY A 194 0.33 -18.62 13.77
C GLY A 194 1.06 -18.31 12.46
N GLY A 195 2.23 -17.66 12.52
CA GLY A 195 3.02 -17.39 11.33
C GLY A 195 2.46 -16.26 10.45
N MET A 196 1.81 -15.25 11.07
CA MET A 196 1.35 -14.08 10.32
C MET A 196 2.53 -13.36 9.66
N GLN A 197 2.32 -12.87 8.45
CA GLN A 197 3.30 -12.04 7.76
C GLN A 197 3.16 -10.57 8.14
N GLY A 198 4.16 -10.00 8.81
CA GLY A 198 4.28 -8.55 8.94
C GLY A 198 4.85 -7.96 7.65
N VAL A 199 4.18 -6.96 7.06
CA VAL A 199 4.65 -6.31 5.83
C VAL A 199 5.05 -4.86 6.08
N ALA A 200 6.31 -4.54 5.77
CA ALA A 200 6.88 -3.20 5.86
C ALA A 200 6.36 -2.34 4.71
N HIS A 201 5.73 -1.22 5.01
CA HIS A 201 5.28 -0.30 3.96
C HIS A 201 6.46 0.47 3.36
N THR A 202 6.65 0.38 2.04
CA THR A 202 7.54 1.30 1.33
C THR A 202 6.92 2.69 1.39
N HIS A 203 7.65 3.67 1.94
CA HIS A 203 7.09 5.01 2.13
C HIS A 203 8.17 6.08 1.90
N GLY A 204 7.77 7.17 1.26
CA GLY A 204 8.64 8.33 1.04
C GLY A 204 9.21 8.86 2.36
N GLY A 205 10.49 9.23 2.34
CA GLY A 205 11.18 9.78 3.52
C GLY A 205 11.66 8.75 4.54
N ASN A 206 11.44 7.46 4.34
CA ASN A 206 12.02 6.41 5.17
C ASN A 206 13.03 5.54 4.39
N ILE A 207 13.73 4.66 5.10
CA ILE A 207 14.76 3.79 4.50
C ILE A 207 14.20 2.83 3.45
N GLY A 208 12.91 2.53 3.48
CA GLY A 208 12.24 1.59 2.56
C GLY A 208 11.83 2.20 1.24
N THR A 209 11.99 3.51 1.03
CA THR A 209 11.63 4.18 -0.23
C THR A 209 12.33 3.54 -1.43
N MET A 210 13.58 3.13 -1.29
CA MET A 210 14.39 2.52 -2.35
C MET A 210 14.30 0.99 -2.40
N VAL A 211 13.50 0.35 -1.56
CA VAL A 211 13.32 -1.13 -1.49
C VAL A 211 14.56 -1.90 -1.03
N GLU A 212 15.76 -1.59 -1.56
CA GLU A 212 17.00 -2.30 -1.21
C GLU A 212 17.30 -2.37 0.28
N PRO A 213 17.11 -1.30 1.07
CA PRO A 213 17.24 -1.39 2.52
C PRO A 213 16.36 -2.47 3.15
N TYR A 214 15.14 -2.65 2.65
CA TYR A 214 14.25 -3.70 3.15
C TYR A 214 14.72 -5.09 2.72
N THR A 215 15.07 -5.27 1.44
CA THR A 215 15.57 -6.57 0.98
C THR A 215 16.88 -6.94 1.69
N TYR A 216 17.75 -5.96 2.02
CA TYR A 216 18.93 -6.19 2.84
C TYR A 216 18.56 -6.62 4.27
N SER A 217 17.69 -5.88 4.94
CA SER A 217 17.33 -6.13 6.33
C SER A 217 16.51 -7.42 6.52
N MET A 218 15.80 -7.87 5.48
CA MET A 218 15.00 -9.10 5.47
C MET A 218 15.79 -10.35 5.04
N GLN A 219 17.01 -10.18 4.54
CA GLN A 219 17.83 -11.28 4.06
C GLN A 219 18.05 -12.36 5.13
N GLY A 220 17.73 -13.62 4.78
CA GLY A 220 17.84 -14.76 5.70
C GLY A 220 16.70 -14.86 6.71
N ILE A 221 15.63 -14.06 6.56
CA ILE A 221 14.37 -14.20 7.29
C ILE A 221 13.37 -14.89 6.35
N ASP A 222 12.53 -15.77 6.90
CA ASP A 222 11.45 -16.39 6.12
C ASP A 222 10.48 -15.31 5.60
N PRO A 223 10.31 -15.17 4.28
CA PRO A 223 9.40 -14.20 3.68
C PRO A 223 7.94 -14.38 4.11
N LYS A 224 7.56 -15.56 4.61
CA LYS A 224 6.22 -15.79 5.16
C LYS A 224 6.00 -15.09 6.51
N LEU A 225 7.07 -14.69 7.19
CA LEU A 225 6.99 -14.00 8.48
C LEU A 225 7.16 -12.49 8.34
N ILE A 226 8.07 -12.05 7.45
CA ILE A 226 8.34 -10.63 7.19
C ILE A 226 8.35 -10.39 5.69
N GLY A 227 7.64 -9.38 5.26
CA GLY A 227 7.55 -9.01 3.86
C GLY A 227 7.46 -7.50 3.62
N ILE A 228 7.15 -7.15 2.39
CA ILE A 228 7.04 -5.77 1.91
C ILE A 228 5.61 -5.51 1.48
N ASN A 229 5.04 -4.41 1.96
CA ASN A 229 3.88 -3.76 1.40
C ASN A 229 4.39 -2.77 0.34
N PHE A 230 4.38 -3.19 -0.93
CA PHE A 230 5.03 -2.48 -2.03
C PHE A 230 4.12 -1.39 -2.58
N ALA A 231 4.43 -0.14 -2.28
CA ALA A 231 3.68 1.03 -2.71
C ALA A 231 4.37 1.72 -3.89
N MET A 232 3.71 1.73 -5.04
CA MET A 232 4.27 2.27 -6.29
C MET A 232 4.46 3.78 -6.28
N ASP A 233 3.55 4.51 -5.63
CA ASP A 233 3.60 5.96 -5.49
C ASP A 233 4.86 6.46 -4.76
N HIS A 234 5.42 5.63 -3.89
CA HIS A 234 6.65 5.95 -3.19
C HIS A 234 7.91 5.44 -3.91
N VAL A 235 7.83 4.28 -4.55
CA VAL A 235 8.98 3.66 -5.24
C VAL A 235 9.24 4.30 -6.59
N ALA A 236 8.21 4.62 -7.37
CA ALA A 236 8.39 5.18 -8.71
C ALA A 236 9.05 6.56 -8.73
N PRO A 237 8.76 7.51 -7.80
CA PRO A 237 9.48 8.79 -7.76
C PRO A 237 10.94 8.64 -7.38
N ALA A 238 11.25 7.71 -6.48
CA ALA A 238 12.61 7.45 -6.02
C ALA A 238 13.48 6.82 -7.11
N ALA A 239 12.88 6.02 -8.00
CA ALA A 239 13.56 5.35 -9.10
C ALA A 239 12.70 5.32 -10.37
N PRO A 240 12.50 6.47 -11.05
CA PRO A 240 11.52 6.57 -12.14
C PRO A 240 11.75 5.58 -13.29
N GLY A 241 13.00 5.32 -13.67
CA GLY A 241 13.33 4.32 -14.70
C GLY A 241 13.72 2.95 -14.14
N GLY A 242 13.96 2.88 -12.84
CA GLY A 242 14.50 1.70 -12.15
C GLY A 242 13.45 0.85 -11.43
N TRP A 243 12.22 1.37 -11.24
CA TRP A 243 11.21 0.66 -10.46
C TRP A 243 10.93 -0.79 -10.92
N PRO A 244 11.01 -1.18 -12.21
CA PRO A 244 10.82 -2.57 -12.60
C PRO A 244 11.91 -3.51 -12.05
N ILE A 245 13.13 -2.98 -11.87
CA ILE A 245 14.23 -3.72 -11.25
C ILE A 245 13.98 -3.86 -9.76
N LEU A 246 13.57 -2.78 -9.09
CA LEU A 246 13.24 -2.78 -7.67
C LEU A 246 12.10 -3.73 -7.37
N LEU A 247 11.05 -3.72 -8.19
CA LEU A 247 9.94 -4.65 -8.09
C LEU A 247 10.40 -6.12 -8.15
N ARG A 248 11.23 -6.47 -9.14
CA ARG A 248 11.77 -7.84 -9.28
C ARG A 248 12.64 -8.25 -8.09
N ARG A 249 13.44 -7.33 -7.55
CA ARG A 249 14.25 -7.59 -6.35
C ARG A 249 13.39 -7.79 -5.10
N ALA A 250 12.29 -7.06 -5.00
CA ALA A 250 11.35 -7.19 -3.89
C ALA A 250 10.48 -8.47 -3.95
N MET A 251 10.30 -9.06 -5.14
CA MET A 251 9.35 -10.16 -5.37
C MET A 251 9.36 -11.27 -4.31
N PRO A 252 10.52 -11.77 -3.84
CA PRO A 252 10.53 -12.82 -2.80
C PRO A 252 9.88 -12.40 -1.48
N TYR A 253 9.79 -11.10 -1.23
CA TYR A 253 9.30 -10.51 0.03
C TYR A 253 7.94 -9.82 -0.11
N ILE A 254 7.40 -9.64 -1.32
CA ILE A 254 6.15 -8.91 -1.49
C ILE A 254 5.00 -9.67 -0.86
N GLY A 255 4.41 -9.09 0.19
CA GLY A 255 3.22 -9.60 0.86
C GLY A 255 1.94 -8.87 0.48
N ASN A 256 2.03 -7.61 0.05
CA ASN A 256 0.93 -6.77 -0.41
C ASN A 256 1.40 -5.79 -1.48
N LEU A 257 0.50 -5.38 -2.38
CA LEU A 257 0.74 -4.36 -3.39
C LEU A 257 -0.16 -3.15 -3.11
N CYS A 258 0.41 -1.95 -3.02
CA CYS A 258 -0.34 -0.70 -3.01
C CYS A 258 -0.35 -0.08 -4.40
N VAL A 259 -1.55 0.25 -4.88
CA VAL A 259 -1.80 0.74 -6.23
C VAL A 259 -2.18 2.21 -6.17
N GLU A 260 -1.22 3.03 -6.44
CA GLU A 260 -1.34 4.48 -6.61
C GLU A 260 -0.47 4.91 -7.76
N ASP A 261 -0.96 5.80 -8.60
CA ASP A 261 -0.20 6.33 -9.73
C ASP A 261 0.20 7.79 -9.49
N LEU A 262 1.12 8.27 -10.26
CA LEU A 262 1.72 9.59 -10.14
C LEU A 262 1.74 10.28 -11.47
N VAL A 263 1.48 11.58 -11.47
CA VAL A 263 1.74 12.45 -12.62
C VAL A 263 3.02 13.24 -12.38
N ALA A 264 3.91 13.17 -13.34
CA ALA A 264 5.07 14.03 -13.40
C ALA A 264 4.74 15.27 -14.23
N THR A 265 4.89 16.44 -13.63
CA THR A 265 4.71 17.73 -14.31
C THR A 265 5.99 18.54 -14.19
N VAL A 266 6.34 19.25 -15.27
CA VAL A 266 7.48 20.18 -15.25
C VAL A 266 6.92 21.60 -15.21
N ASN A 267 7.33 22.38 -14.23
CA ASN A 267 7.00 23.80 -14.18
C ASN A 267 7.66 24.52 -15.38
N ALA A 268 6.85 25.08 -16.27
CA ALA A 268 7.33 25.70 -17.50
C ALA A 268 8.27 26.90 -17.27
N THR A 269 8.12 27.58 -16.12
CA THR A 269 8.93 28.77 -15.78
C THR A 269 10.25 28.41 -15.08
N THR A 270 10.19 27.47 -14.15
CA THR A 270 11.36 27.12 -13.30
C THR A 270 12.09 25.88 -13.74
N GLY A 271 11.50 25.04 -14.61
CA GLY A 271 12.00 23.72 -14.97
C GLY A 271 11.92 22.70 -13.82
N ALA A 272 11.31 23.05 -12.69
CA ALA A 272 11.18 22.16 -11.56
C ALA A 272 10.22 21.01 -11.86
N LEU A 273 10.66 19.78 -11.60
CA LEU A 273 9.83 18.59 -11.65
C LEU A 273 8.95 18.56 -10.40
N SER A 274 7.65 18.44 -10.59
CA SER A 274 6.66 18.14 -9.56
C SER A 274 6.04 16.78 -9.85
N ILE A 275 5.93 15.96 -8.81
CA ILE A 275 5.27 14.65 -8.89
C ILE A 275 4.11 14.70 -7.90
N SER A 276 2.91 14.43 -8.38
CA SER A 276 1.70 14.41 -7.57
C SER A 276 1.01 13.06 -7.66
N ASN A 277 0.43 12.61 -6.56
CA ASN A 277 -0.34 11.38 -6.54
C ASN A 277 -1.63 11.59 -7.32
N ILE A 278 -1.88 10.70 -8.26
CA ILE A 278 -3.18 10.56 -8.91
C ILE A 278 -3.57 9.10 -8.88
N GLN A 279 -4.84 8.86 -8.66
CA GLN A 279 -5.34 7.51 -8.81
C GLN A 279 -5.83 7.28 -10.23
N PRO A 280 -5.45 6.15 -10.82
CA PRO A 280 -6.08 5.69 -12.04
C PRO A 280 -7.54 5.31 -11.76
N PRO A 281 -8.46 5.67 -12.58
CA PRO A 281 -8.45 6.46 -13.79
C PRO A 281 -8.69 7.92 -13.48
N GLY A 282 -7.65 8.65 -13.16
CA GLY A 282 -7.73 10.09 -12.89
C GLY A 282 -8.14 10.93 -14.09
N ALA A 283 -8.12 12.26 -13.92
CA ALA A 283 -8.54 13.24 -14.92
C ALA A 283 -7.81 13.13 -16.27
N THR A 284 -6.64 12.53 -16.30
CA THR A 284 -5.82 12.28 -17.50
C THR A 284 -6.13 10.95 -18.19
N GLY A 285 -7.07 10.16 -17.65
CA GLY A 285 -7.44 8.85 -18.17
C GLY A 285 -6.48 7.73 -17.75
N LEU A 286 -6.81 6.51 -18.16
CA LEU A 286 -6.04 5.32 -17.85
C LEU A 286 -4.63 5.40 -18.44
N GLY A 287 -3.61 5.36 -17.58
CA GLY A 287 -2.22 5.39 -18.00
C GLY A 287 -1.64 6.77 -18.25
N GLY A 288 -2.28 7.83 -17.73
CA GLY A 288 -1.70 9.18 -17.72
C GLY A 288 -0.57 9.37 -16.70
N GLY A 289 -0.34 8.38 -15.85
CA GLY A 289 0.72 8.39 -14.85
C GLY A 289 2.06 7.86 -15.34
N VAL A 290 3.05 7.89 -14.44
CA VAL A 290 4.44 7.45 -14.72
C VAL A 290 4.62 5.94 -14.68
N VAL A 291 3.64 5.18 -14.20
CA VAL A 291 3.72 3.73 -14.05
C VAL A 291 3.10 3.02 -15.25
N ASN A 292 3.88 2.16 -15.90
CA ASN A 292 3.32 1.18 -16.86
C ASN A 292 2.68 0.01 -16.07
N TRP A 293 1.40 0.13 -15.81
CA TRP A 293 0.66 -0.83 -15.00
C TRP A 293 0.53 -2.21 -15.62
N ALA A 294 0.49 -2.32 -16.95
CA ALA A 294 0.52 -3.62 -17.62
C ALA A 294 1.84 -4.34 -17.34
N THR A 295 2.96 -3.63 -17.43
CA THR A 295 4.30 -4.16 -17.07
C THR A 295 4.37 -4.50 -15.58
N PHE A 296 3.80 -3.67 -14.71
CA PHE A 296 3.75 -3.94 -13.27
C PHE A 296 3.03 -5.27 -12.98
N TYR A 297 1.79 -5.43 -13.45
CA TYR A 297 1.01 -6.63 -13.22
C TYR A 297 1.59 -7.87 -13.92
N SER A 298 2.20 -7.72 -15.10
CA SER A 298 2.94 -8.81 -15.74
C SER A 298 4.13 -9.24 -14.88
N THR A 299 4.90 -8.30 -14.34
CA THR A 299 6.07 -8.60 -13.50
C THR A 299 5.66 -9.35 -12.24
N VAL A 300 4.60 -8.90 -11.53
CA VAL A 300 4.17 -9.57 -10.31
C VAL A 300 3.56 -10.95 -10.59
N ARG A 301 2.84 -11.12 -11.70
CA ARG A 301 2.34 -12.42 -12.14
C ARG A 301 3.48 -13.40 -12.43
N LEU A 302 4.46 -12.98 -13.21
CA LEU A 302 5.64 -13.79 -13.56
C LEU A 302 6.51 -14.12 -12.35
N GLY A 303 6.51 -13.24 -11.35
CA GLY A 303 7.18 -13.46 -10.07
C GLY A 303 6.44 -14.39 -9.11
N GLY A 304 5.27 -14.91 -9.49
CA GLY A 304 4.50 -15.85 -8.65
C GLY A 304 3.69 -15.18 -7.54
N TYR A 305 3.49 -13.86 -7.60
CA TYR A 305 2.70 -13.16 -6.58
C TYR A 305 1.27 -13.68 -6.51
N SER A 306 0.77 -13.86 -5.30
CA SER A 306 -0.63 -14.17 -5.01
C SER A 306 -1.06 -13.39 -3.77
N GLY A 307 -2.09 -12.55 -3.88
CA GLY A 307 -2.53 -11.72 -2.76
C GLY A 307 -3.28 -10.46 -3.18
N PHE A 308 -3.31 -9.49 -2.28
CA PHE A 308 -4.05 -8.25 -2.46
C PHE A 308 -3.33 -7.29 -3.41
N SER A 309 -4.15 -6.59 -4.20
CA SER A 309 -3.79 -5.39 -4.94
C SER A 309 -4.65 -4.26 -4.37
N GLU A 310 -4.07 -3.52 -3.44
CA GLU A 310 -4.75 -2.57 -2.58
C GLU A 310 -4.72 -1.17 -3.17
N SER A 311 -5.90 -0.57 -3.34
CA SER A 311 -6.01 0.87 -3.63
C SER A 311 -5.88 1.68 -2.34
N GLN A 312 -5.07 2.73 -2.42
CA GLN A 312 -5.06 3.82 -1.45
C GLN A 312 -5.49 5.09 -2.19
N LEU A 313 -6.52 5.79 -1.69
CA LEU A 313 -7.09 6.95 -2.36
C LEU A 313 -6.45 8.23 -1.78
N GLU A 314 -5.20 8.48 -2.09
CA GLU A 314 -4.44 9.62 -1.57
C GLU A 314 -4.43 10.81 -2.54
N TYR A 315 -5.54 11.06 -3.22
CA TYR A 315 -5.71 12.11 -4.20
C TYR A 315 -6.94 12.96 -3.93
N SER A 316 -7.11 14.03 -4.70
CA SER A 316 -8.26 14.93 -4.61
C SER A 316 -9.20 14.75 -5.77
N ILE A 317 -10.50 14.90 -5.50
CA ILE A 317 -11.57 14.91 -6.49
C ILE A 317 -12.38 16.21 -6.39
N ILE A 318 -13.21 16.48 -7.39
CA ILE A 318 -14.24 17.50 -7.28
C ILE A 318 -15.44 16.87 -6.56
N GLY A 319 -15.72 17.36 -5.36
CA GLY A 319 -16.80 16.86 -4.52
C GLY A 319 -18.18 17.35 -4.94
N GLY A 320 -19.21 16.90 -4.23
CA GLY A 320 -20.62 17.22 -4.52
C GLY A 320 -20.96 18.71 -4.47
N THR A 321 -20.17 19.52 -3.79
CA THR A 321 -20.33 20.99 -3.74
C THR A 321 -19.55 21.73 -4.84
N GLY A 322 -18.92 21.01 -5.78
CA GLY A 322 -18.10 21.60 -6.84
C GLY A 322 -16.71 22.07 -6.40
N THR A 323 -16.31 21.78 -5.16
CA THR A 323 -14.98 22.13 -4.62
C THR A 323 -14.08 20.89 -4.52
N SER A 324 -12.76 21.10 -4.62
CA SER A 324 -11.79 20.03 -4.45
C SER A 324 -11.83 19.48 -3.02
N VAL A 325 -11.80 18.17 -2.89
CA VAL A 325 -11.72 17.45 -1.61
C VAL A 325 -10.71 16.30 -1.70
N SER A 326 -9.81 16.24 -0.72
CA SER A 326 -8.83 15.14 -0.63
C SER A 326 -9.49 13.89 -0.05
N LEU A 327 -9.26 12.75 -0.69
CA LEU A 327 -9.69 11.44 -0.21
C LEU A 327 -8.69 10.79 0.74
N ASN A 328 -7.49 11.37 0.91
CA ASN A 328 -6.48 10.86 1.82
C ASN A 328 -6.98 10.75 3.28
N ASN A 329 -7.84 11.68 3.67
CA ASN A 329 -8.48 11.69 4.98
C ASN A 329 -9.98 11.49 4.82
N ALA A 330 -10.41 10.26 4.46
CA ALA A 330 -11.82 9.93 4.45
C ALA A 330 -12.36 9.98 5.89
N ASP A 331 -13.14 11.01 6.16
CA ASP A 331 -13.75 11.24 7.48
C ASP A 331 -14.78 10.14 7.80
N TYR A 332 -15.04 9.93 9.08
CA TYR A 332 -16.25 9.23 9.52
C TYR A 332 -17.51 9.97 9.05
N ALA A 333 -18.67 9.32 9.09
CA ALA A 333 -19.93 9.88 8.59
C ALA A 333 -20.31 11.23 9.25
N ASP A 334 -19.82 11.47 10.47
CA ASP A 334 -19.95 12.73 11.21
C ASP A 334 -18.82 13.74 10.91
N GLY A 335 -17.88 13.38 10.05
CA GLY A 335 -16.78 14.26 9.69
C GLY A 335 -17.17 15.42 8.74
N ALA A 336 -16.31 16.44 8.70
CA ALA A 336 -16.60 17.70 8.04
C ALA A 336 -16.91 17.55 6.54
N ASN A 337 -16.27 16.63 5.83
CA ASN A 337 -16.49 16.43 4.41
C ASN A 337 -17.86 15.79 4.10
N PHE A 338 -18.33 14.89 4.98
CA PHE A 338 -19.64 14.26 4.81
C PHE A 338 -20.77 15.17 5.30
N THR A 339 -20.61 15.83 6.45
CA THR A 339 -21.62 16.76 6.97
C THR A 339 -21.83 17.99 6.10
N SER A 340 -20.80 18.44 5.37
CA SER A 340 -20.91 19.54 4.41
C SER A 340 -21.42 19.12 3.03
N GLY A 341 -21.63 17.83 2.77
CA GLY A 341 -22.02 17.32 1.45
C GLY A 341 -20.92 17.34 0.39
N ARG A 342 -19.66 17.64 0.76
CA ARG A 342 -18.51 17.59 -0.16
C ARG A 342 -18.22 16.16 -0.60
N LEU A 343 -18.34 15.20 0.31
CA LEU A 343 -18.36 13.76 0.03
C LEU A 343 -19.73 13.19 0.33
N THR A 344 -20.13 12.18 -0.43
CA THR A 344 -21.33 11.39 -0.19
C THR A 344 -21.02 9.92 -0.42
N PRO A 345 -21.80 8.98 0.14
CA PRO A 345 -21.62 7.55 -0.13
C PRO A 345 -21.59 7.22 -1.63
N ALA A 346 -22.43 7.88 -2.43
CA ALA A 346 -22.49 7.67 -3.88
C ALA A 346 -21.17 8.09 -4.58
N ILE A 347 -20.60 9.22 -4.19
CA ILE A 347 -19.29 9.69 -4.70
C ILE A 347 -18.20 8.68 -4.32
N MET A 348 -18.14 8.24 -3.08
CA MET A 348 -17.12 7.29 -2.63
C MET A 348 -17.24 5.94 -3.34
N ILE A 349 -18.44 5.40 -3.48
CA ILE A 349 -18.66 4.15 -4.22
C ILE A 349 -18.27 4.29 -5.69
N ALA A 350 -18.57 5.42 -6.33
CA ALA A 350 -18.15 5.69 -7.70
C ALA A 350 -16.62 5.75 -7.84
N GLU A 351 -15.92 6.37 -6.89
CA GLU A 351 -14.45 6.38 -6.88
C GLU A 351 -13.87 4.98 -6.62
N PHE A 352 -14.46 4.21 -5.71
CA PHE A 352 -14.07 2.81 -5.49
C PHE A 352 -14.19 2.00 -6.77
N LYS A 353 -15.32 2.14 -7.47
CA LYS A 353 -15.55 1.43 -8.73
C LYS A 353 -14.52 1.78 -9.80
N LYS A 354 -14.18 3.05 -9.97
CA LYS A 354 -13.14 3.45 -10.93
C LYS A 354 -11.81 2.75 -10.63
N ASN A 355 -11.39 2.73 -9.36
CA ASN A 355 -10.12 2.15 -8.96
C ASN A 355 -10.12 0.62 -9.07
N SER A 356 -11.20 -0.06 -8.66
CA SER A 356 -11.32 -1.51 -8.78
C SER A 356 -11.36 -1.97 -10.26
N ASP A 357 -12.11 -1.26 -11.10
CA ASP A 357 -12.15 -1.50 -12.55
C ASP A 357 -10.77 -1.29 -13.19
N PHE A 358 -10.02 -0.27 -12.75
CA PHE A 358 -8.65 -0.04 -13.20
C PHE A 358 -7.73 -1.22 -12.86
N ILE A 359 -7.71 -1.67 -11.60
CA ILE A 359 -6.89 -2.82 -11.17
C ILE A 359 -7.20 -4.03 -12.08
N ARG A 360 -8.47 -4.36 -12.26
CA ARG A 360 -8.89 -5.49 -13.10
C ARG A 360 -8.43 -5.34 -14.54
N ALA A 361 -8.65 -4.18 -15.14
CA ALA A 361 -8.27 -3.91 -16.53
C ALA A 361 -6.74 -3.98 -16.73
N ARG A 362 -5.96 -3.45 -15.80
CA ARG A 362 -4.50 -3.47 -15.88
C ARG A 362 -3.90 -4.84 -15.57
N ALA A 363 -4.50 -5.59 -14.67
CA ALA A 363 -4.13 -6.98 -14.42
C ALA A 363 -4.38 -7.85 -15.67
N LEU A 364 -5.53 -7.73 -16.31
CA LEU A 364 -5.82 -8.42 -17.58
C LEU A 364 -4.79 -8.06 -18.67
N ALA A 365 -4.47 -6.77 -18.82
CA ALA A 365 -3.44 -6.31 -19.74
C ALA A 365 -2.04 -6.85 -19.38
N GLY A 366 -1.77 -7.12 -18.09
CA GLY A 366 -0.57 -7.76 -17.57
C GLY A 366 -0.57 -9.28 -17.67
N GLY A 367 -1.56 -9.88 -18.36
CA GLY A 367 -1.63 -11.31 -18.64
C GLY A 367 -2.28 -12.16 -17.54
N TRP A 368 -2.89 -11.55 -16.50
CA TRP A 368 -3.76 -12.27 -15.58
C TRP A 368 -5.04 -12.69 -16.31
N THR A 369 -5.60 -13.83 -15.96
CA THR A 369 -6.91 -14.25 -16.46
C THR A 369 -8.04 -13.74 -15.56
N ALA A 370 -9.25 -13.63 -16.10
CA ALA A 370 -10.42 -13.24 -15.31
C ALA A 370 -10.67 -14.20 -14.12
N ALA A 371 -10.36 -15.48 -14.27
CA ALA A 371 -10.46 -16.47 -13.20
C ALA A 371 -9.42 -16.31 -12.08
N GLN A 372 -8.33 -15.62 -12.36
CA GLN A 372 -7.28 -15.31 -11.35
C GLN A 372 -7.53 -14.00 -10.62
N ILE A 373 -8.46 -13.17 -11.07
CA ILE A 373 -8.77 -11.86 -10.47
C ILE A 373 -10.12 -12.01 -9.73
N LEU A 374 -10.05 -12.12 -8.40
CA LEU A 374 -11.22 -12.37 -7.55
C LEU A 374 -12.06 -11.12 -7.32
#